data_d379d2eb56d569b85cac8bb95ecb6b2d
#
_entry.id   d379d2eb56d569b85cac8bb95ecb6b2d
#
_cell.length_a   1.000
_cell.length_b   1.000
_cell.length_c   1.000
_cell.angle_alpha   90.00
_cell.angle_beta   90.00
_cell.angle_gamma   90.00
#
_symmetry.space_group_name_H-M   'P 1'
#
loop_
_entity.id
_entity.type
_entity.pdbx_description
1 polymer ?
#
loop_
_entity_poly.entity_id
_entity_poly.type
_entity_poly.pdbx_seq_one_letter_code
_entity_poly.pdbx_strand_id
1 'polypeptide(L)'
;YNQLIARRVRECNVYCEVHPYNMSLEKIREFAPIGIIFTGGPSSVYEEGAPRLEKEIFEMGIPILGICYGVQVMAYTLGGTVKPGHIREYGRKPVEFDTDCTIFSGLAEEANALMSHNDTIYELPEGFKSAAHTDSCPVAAMYNEAAKLYGMQFHPEVTLTENGTAMIRNFLY
;
A
#
# COMPACT_ATOMS: atom_id res chain seq x y z
N TYR A 1 -8.05 -11.02 0.09
CA TYR A 1 -8.20 -9.77 -0.71
C TYR A 1 -7.28 -9.69 -1.92
N ASN A 2 -6.18 -10.47 -1.96
CA ASN A 2 -5.26 -10.42 -3.10
C ASN A 2 -5.94 -10.80 -4.44
N GLN A 3 -6.90 -11.73 -4.43
CA GLN A 3 -7.65 -12.09 -5.63
C GLN A 3 -8.53 -10.93 -6.12
N LEU A 4 -9.11 -10.18 -5.19
CA LEU A 4 -9.92 -9.02 -5.54
C LEU A 4 -9.06 -7.90 -6.11
N ILE A 5 -7.86 -7.68 -5.56
CA ILE A 5 -6.89 -6.73 -6.10
C ILE A 5 -6.50 -7.12 -7.53
N ALA A 6 -6.17 -8.39 -7.76
CA ALA A 6 -5.85 -8.90 -9.09
C ALA A 6 -7.01 -8.67 -10.08
N ARG A 7 -8.24 -8.89 -9.63
CA ARG A 7 -9.42 -8.64 -10.43
C ARG A 7 -9.55 -7.16 -10.84
N ARG A 8 -9.30 -6.24 -9.89
CA ARG A 8 -9.34 -4.80 -10.19
C ARG A 8 -8.26 -4.40 -11.19
N VAL A 9 -7.07 -4.96 -11.07
CA VAL A 9 -5.99 -4.72 -12.03
C VAL A 9 -6.40 -5.18 -13.44
N ARG A 10 -6.99 -6.37 -13.54
CA ARG A 10 -7.45 -6.89 -14.84
C ARG A 10 -8.59 -6.07 -15.42
N GLU A 11 -9.48 -5.53 -14.58
CA GLU A 11 -10.55 -4.61 -15.02
C GLU A 11 -9.96 -3.33 -15.63
N CYS A 12 -8.73 -2.96 -15.28
CA CYS A 12 -8.00 -1.84 -15.89
C CYS A 12 -7.23 -2.24 -17.16
N ASN A 13 -7.48 -3.44 -17.69
CA ASN A 13 -6.84 -3.99 -18.89
C ASN A 13 -5.33 -4.22 -18.72
N VAL A 14 -4.91 -4.56 -17.51
CA VAL A 14 -3.50 -4.87 -17.22
C VAL A 14 -3.38 -6.33 -16.82
N TYR A 15 -2.47 -7.03 -17.46
CA TYR A 15 -2.15 -8.41 -17.09
C TYR A 15 -1.49 -8.44 -15.70
N CYS A 16 -1.88 -9.42 -14.88
CA CYS A 16 -1.25 -9.61 -13.58
C CYS A 16 -1.23 -11.08 -13.16
N GLU A 17 -0.28 -11.44 -12.32
CA GLU A 17 -0.18 -12.73 -11.67
C GLU A 17 -0.08 -12.56 -10.16
N VAL A 18 -0.61 -13.52 -9.41
CA VAL A 18 -0.55 -13.54 -7.95
C VAL A 18 0.50 -14.57 -7.54
N HIS A 19 1.47 -14.13 -6.74
CA HIS A 19 2.56 -14.96 -6.24
C HIS A 19 2.64 -14.88 -4.72
N PRO A 20 3.16 -15.92 -4.05
CA PRO A 20 3.36 -15.86 -2.60
C PRO A 20 4.43 -14.84 -2.22
N TYR A 21 4.33 -14.29 -1.01
CA TYR A 21 5.26 -13.28 -0.50
C TYR A 21 6.72 -13.74 -0.45
N ASN A 22 6.95 -15.05 -0.36
CA ASN A 22 8.30 -15.63 -0.28
C ASN A 22 8.93 -15.90 -1.64
N MET A 23 8.36 -15.36 -2.72
CA MET A 23 8.96 -15.44 -4.05
C MET A 23 10.36 -14.83 -4.04
N SER A 24 11.35 -15.55 -4.57
CA SER A 24 12.73 -15.09 -4.56
C SER A 24 12.95 -13.88 -5.46
N LEU A 25 13.97 -13.07 -5.15
CA LEU A 25 14.35 -11.94 -6.00
C LEU A 25 14.71 -12.37 -7.41
N GLU A 26 15.36 -13.53 -7.56
CA GLU A 26 15.72 -14.07 -8.87
C GLU A 26 14.48 -14.34 -9.72
N LYS A 27 13.44 -14.95 -9.15
CA LYS A 27 12.18 -15.21 -9.85
C LYS A 27 11.47 -13.91 -10.22
N ILE A 28 11.51 -12.91 -9.37
CA ILE A 28 10.94 -11.59 -9.66
C ILE A 28 11.68 -10.97 -10.85
N ARG A 29 12.99 -11.03 -10.87
CA ARG A 29 13.81 -10.51 -11.97
C ARG A 29 13.54 -11.26 -13.28
N GLU A 30 13.38 -12.58 -13.22
CA GLU A 30 13.03 -13.40 -14.38
C GLU A 30 11.67 -13.05 -14.96
N PHE A 31 10.70 -12.80 -14.09
CA PHE A 31 9.35 -12.37 -14.49
C PHE A 31 9.38 -10.97 -15.10
N ALA A 32 10.31 -10.12 -14.67
CA ALA A 32 10.49 -8.74 -15.14
C ALA A 32 9.19 -7.90 -15.07
N PRO A 33 8.55 -7.80 -13.90
CA PRO A 33 7.30 -7.06 -13.80
C PRO A 33 7.51 -5.57 -14.02
N ILE A 34 6.50 -4.90 -14.56
CA ILE A 34 6.50 -3.44 -14.70
C ILE A 34 6.00 -2.74 -13.44
N GLY A 35 5.43 -3.48 -12.52
CA GLY A 35 4.97 -3.00 -11.22
C GLY A 35 4.70 -4.15 -10.28
N ILE A 36 4.73 -3.87 -8.98
CA ILE A 36 4.48 -4.87 -7.93
C ILE A 36 3.47 -4.30 -6.95
N ILE A 37 2.51 -5.13 -6.53
CA ILE A 37 1.55 -4.78 -5.48
C ILE A 37 1.69 -5.78 -4.33
N PHE A 38 2.00 -5.27 -3.13
CA PHE A 38 2.01 -6.08 -1.91
C PHE A 38 0.67 -5.90 -1.21
N THR A 39 0.05 -7.02 -0.85
CA THR A 39 -1.30 -7.04 -0.28
C THR A 39 -1.29 -7.25 1.22
N GLY A 40 -2.47 -7.20 1.84
CA GLY A 40 -2.62 -7.34 3.27
C GLY A 40 -2.48 -8.77 3.80
N GLY A 41 -2.33 -8.87 5.10
CA GLY A 41 -2.32 -10.12 5.85
C GLY A 41 -2.73 -9.86 7.29
N PRO A 42 -2.97 -10.91 8.09
CA PRO A 42 -3.49 -10.77 9.45
C PRO A 42 -2.43 -10.43 10.50
N SER A 43 -1.16 -10.59 10.18
CA SER A 43 -0.05 -10.42 11.14
C SER A 43 0.35 -8.96 11.33
N SER A 44 1.01 -8.68 12.44
CA SER A 44 1.74 -7.44 12.66
C SER A 44 3.17 -7.60 12.20
N VAL A 45 3.73 -6.58 11.55
CA VAL A 45 5.07 -6.66 10.93
C VAL A 45 6.19 -6.85 11.94
N TYR A 46 5.99 -6.41 13.19
CA TYR A 46 6.96 -6.55 14.26
C TYR A 46 6.85 -7.89 15.01
N GLU A 47 5.87 -8.72 14.69
CA GLU A 47 5.74 -10.06 15.31
C GLU A 47 6.79 -11.01 14.76
N GLU A 48 7.25 -11.93 15.63
CA GLU A 48 8.14 -13.00 15.20
C GLU A 48 7.44 -13.91 14.20
N GLY A 49 8.13 -14.25 13.11
CA GLY A 49 7.56 -15.09 12.05
C GLY A 49 6.62 -14.36 11.09
N ALA A 50 6.40 -13.06 11.25
CA ALA A 50 5.56 -12.30 10.34
C ALA A 50 6.18 -12.27 8.94
N PRO A 51 5.35 -12.32 7.87
CA PRO A 51 5.87 -12.18 6.51
C PRO A 51 6.60 -10.85 6.33
N ARG A 52 7.85 -10.91 5.88
CA ARG A 52 8.68 -9.74 5.63
C ARG A 52 9.32 -9.84 4.26
N LEU A 53 9.74 -8.69 3.74
CA LEU A 53 10.34 -8.58 2.42
C LEU A 53 11.80 -8.16 2.54
N GLU A 54 12.59 -8.52 1.54
CA GLU A 54 13.96 -8.07 1.45
C GLU A 54 14.00 -6.63 0.95
N LYS A 55 14.88 -5.82 1.54
CA LYS A 55 15.03 -4.40 1.20
C LYS A 55 15.35 -4.20 -0.29
N GLU A 56 16.07 -5.13 -0.88
CA GLU A 56 16.48 -5.08 -2.28
C GLU A 56 15.31 -5.00 -3.25
N ILE A 57 14.12 -5.52 -2.89
CA ILE A 57 12.92 -5.41 -3.73
C ILE A 57 12.58 -3.93 -3.98
N PHE A 58 12.73 -3.09 -2.97
CA PHE A 58 12.43 -1.66 -3.08
C PHE A 58 13.51 -0.87 -3.83
N GLU A 59 14.65 -1.50 -4.08
CA GLU A 59 15.80 -0.90 -4.77
C GLU A 59 15.91 -1.31 -6.23
N MET A 60 14.98 -2.13 -6.73
CA MET A 60 15.02 -2.65 -8.11
C MET A 60 14.58 -1.64 -9.17
N GLY A 61 14.08 -0.47 -8.77
CA GLY A 61 13.59 0.53 -9.72
C GLY A 61 12.22 0.23 -10.30
N ILE A 62 11.52 -0.74 -9.75
CA ILE A 62 10.17 -1.13 -10.19
C ILE A 62 9.15 -0.38 -9.33
N PRO A 63 8.11 0.26 -9.92
CA PRO A 63 7.04 0.87 -9.14
C PRO A 63 6.36 -0.14 -8.22
N ILE A 64 6.16 0.23 -6.95
CA ILE A 64 5.59 -0.67 -5.94
C ILE A 64 4.45 0.04 -5.21
N LEU A 65 3.33 -0.66 -5.03
CA LEU A 65 2.19 -0.24 -4.22
C LEU A 65 2.00 -1.23 -3.08
N GLY A 66 2.07 -0.76 -1.83
CA GLY A 66 1.74 -1.56 -0.64
C GLY A 66 0.33 -1.24 -0.15
N ILE A 67 -0.46 -2.27 0.14
CA ILE A 67 -1.84 -2.11 0.61
C ILE A 67 -1.98 -2.81 1.96
N CYS A 68 -2.49 -2.09 2.95
CA CYS A 68 -2.71 -2.56 4.32
C CYS A 68 -1.43 -3.12 4.94
N TYR A 69 -1.31 -4.42 5.17
CA TYR A 69 -0.08 -5.02 5.67
C TYR A 69 1.12 -4.70 4.76
N GLY A 70 0.89 -4.61 3.45
CA GLY A 70 1.94 -4.30 2.47
C GLY A 70 2.60 -2.95 2.71
N VAL A 71 1.83 -1.91 3.07
CA VAL A 71 2.43 -0.60 3.37
C VAL A 71 3.19 -0.64 4.70
N GLN A 72 2.73 -1.42 5.66
CA GLN A 72 3.41 -1.57 6.95
C GLN A 72 4.76 -2.28 6.78
N VAL A 73 4.81 -3.34 5.98
CA VAL A 73 6.06 -4.03 5.64
C VAL A 73 7.03 -3.09 4.93
N MET A 74 6.53 -2.30 3.99
CA MET A 74 7.34 -1.31 3.29
C MET A 74 7.94 -0.30 4.27
N ALA A 75 7.14 0.28 5.15
CA ALA A 75 7.61 1.24 6.15
C ALA A 75 8.64 0.61 7.09
N TYR A 76 8.36 -0.57 7.61
CA TYR A 76 9.25 -1.29 8.51
C TYR A 76 10.60 -1.61 7.84
N THR A 77 10.55 -2.15 6.63
CA THR A 77 11.74 -2.58 5.88
C THR A 77 12.66 -1.39 5.54
N LEU A 78 12.07 -0.23 5.26
CA LEU A 78 12.81 0.96 4.86
C LEU A 78 13.19 1.88 6.03
N GLY A 79 12.99 1.43 7.26
CA GLY A 79 13.46 2.14 8.46
C GLY A 79 12.43 3.03 9.14
N GLY A 80 11.17 3.00 8.72
CA GLY A 80 10.08 3.66 9.41
C GLY A 80 9.67 2.92 10.67
N THR A 81 8.75 3.50 11.45
CA THR A 81 8.26 2.92 12.70
C THR A 81 6.81 2.52 12.56
N VAL A 82 6.50 1.24 12.83
CA VAL A 82 5.14 0.69 12.86
C VAL A 82 4.87 0.15 14.26
N LYS A 83 3.78 0.58 14.88
CA LYS A 83 3.38 0.18 16.24
C LYS A 83 1.88 0.01 16.32
N PRO A 84 1.35 -0.68 17.37
CA PRO A 84 -0.08 -0.69 17.63
C PRO A 84 -0.63 0.73 17.76
N GLY A 85 -1.71 1.03 17.06
CA GLY A 85 -2.36 2.33 17.15
C GLY A 85 -3.07 2.50 18.49
N HIS A 86 -3.23 3.76 18.93
CA HIS A 86 -4.04 4.05 20.11
C HIS A 86 -5.50 3.73 19.88
N ILE A 87 -5.95 3.92 18.64
CA ILE A 87 -7.33 3.64 18.22
C ILE A 87 -7.23 2.69 17.03
N ARG A 88 -7.89 1.54 17.17
CA ARG A 88 -8.02 0.58 16.07
C ARG A 88 -9.09 1.09 15.13
N GLU A 89 -8.78 1.13 13.83
CA GLU A 89 -9.72 1.58 12.83
C GLU A 89 -10.29 0.41 12.05
N TYR A 90 -11.60 0.26 12.13
CA TYR A 90 -12.35 -0.72 11.36
C TYR A 90 -13.56 -0.04 10.74
N GLY A 91 -13.90 -0.47 9.52
CA GLY A 91 -15.05 0.04 8.82
C GLY A 91 -14.74 1.25 7.96
N ARG A 92 -15.78 1.89 7.48
CA ARG A 92 -15.69 3.02 6.56
C ARG A 92 -15.38 4.31 7.31
N LYS A 93 -14.31 4.98 6.93
CA LYS A 93 -13.82 6.21 7.57
C LYS A 93 -13.57 7.30 6.54
N PRO A 94 -13.84 8.58 6.86
CA PRO A 94 -13.42 9.69 6.01
C PRO A 94 -11.90 9.84 6.04
N VAL A 95 -11.30 10.01 4.87
CA VAL A 95 -9.86 10.14 4.67
C VAL A 95 -9.60 11.39 3.86
N GLU A 96 -8.61 12.17 4.26
CA GLU A 96 -8.13 13.33 3.50
C GLU A 96 -6.88 12.93 2.71
N PHE A 97 -6.85 13.28 1.41
CA PHE A 97 -5.82 12.88 0.47
C PHE A 97 -4.98 14.08 0.02
N ASP A 98 -3.68 13.83 -0.15
CA ASP A 98 -2.78 14.74 -0.85
C ASP A 98 -2.82 14.39 -2.35
N THR A 99 -3.45 15.24 -3.15
CA THR A 99 -3.62 15.01 -4.58
C THR A 99 -2.35 15.27 -5.39
N ASP A 100 -1.27 15.75 -4.78
CA ASP A 100 0.05 15.81 -5.40
C ASP A 100 0.67 14.42 -5.55
N CYS A 101 0.22 13.43 -4.73
CA CYS A 101 0.62 12.04 -4.90
C CYS A 101 -0.01 11.46 -6.17
N THR A 102 0.78 10.77 -6.98
CA THR A 102 0.34 10.18 -8.26
C THR A 102 -0.92 9.33 -8.10
N ILE A 103 -1.01 8.51 -7.04
CA ILE A 103 -2.14 7.60 -6.81
C ILE A 103 -3.45 8.38 -6.63
N PHE A 104 -3.39 9.57 -6.03
CA PHE A 104 -4.57 10.38 -5.73
C PHE A 104 -4.77 11.53 -6.72
N SER A 105 -3.97 11.59 -7.76
CA SER A 105 -4.06 12.63 -8.78
C SER A 105 -5.41 12.60 -9.48
N GLY A 106 -6.05 13.76 -9.59
CA GLY A 106 -7.35 13.91 -10.24
C GLY A 106 -8.55 13.45 -9.42
N LEU A 107 -8.34 13.02 -8.18
CA LEU A 107 -9.40 12.55 -7.29
C LEU A 107 -9.82 13.65 -6.30
N ALA A 108 -10.94 13.42 -5.60
CA ALA A 108 -11.38 14.33 -4.54
C ALA A 108 -10.37 14.36 -3.39
N GLU A 109 -10.22 15.51 -2.73
CA GLU A 109 -9.32 15.68 -1.58
C GLU A 109 -9.82 14.94 -0.33
N GLU A 110 -11.10 14.60 -0.28
CA GLU A 110 -11.71 13.84 0.82
C GLU A 110 -12.68 12.81 0.27
N ALA A 111 -12.61 11.59 0.79
CA ALA A 111 -13.53 10.52 0.46
C ALA A 111 -13.52 9.47 1.56
N ASN A 112 -14.51 8.60 1.58
CA ASN A 112 -14.55 7.49 2.54
C ASN A 112 -13.76 6.30 2.01
N ALA A 113 -13.05 5.62 2.91
CA ALA A 113 -12.30 4.42 2.61
C ALA A 113 -12.50 3.37 3.70
N LEU A 114 -12.35 2.10 3.33
CA LEU A 114 -12.43 1.00 4.29
C LEU A 114 -11.11 0.86 5.02
N MET A 115 -11.16 1.10 6.33
CA MET A 115 -10.04 0.89 7.23
C MET A 115 -10.22 -0.45 7.95
N SER A 116 -9.14 -1.21 8.07
CA SER A 116 -9.15 -2.49 8.78
C SER A 116 -7.73 -2.77 9.28
N HIS A 117 -7.32 -2.06 10.34
CA HIS A 117 -5.97 -2.23 10.88
C HIS A 117 -5.90 -1.92 12.37
N ASN A 118 -4.98 -2.59 13.05
CA ASN A 118 -4.63 -2.37 14.45
C ASN A 118 -3.35 -1.57 14.59
N ASP A 119 -2.44 -1.69 13.63
CA ASP A 119 -1.13 -1.08 13.65
C ASP A 119 -1.11 0.19 12.81
N THR A 120 -0.27 1.13 13.20
CA THR A 120 -0.17 2.43 12.57
C THR A 120 1.30 2.76 12.29
N ILE A 121 1.56 3.44 11.18
CA ILE A 121 2.88 3.97 10.86
C ILE A 121 3.04 5.28 11.62
N TYR A 122 4.01 5.34 12.54
CA TYR A 122 4.30 6.53 13.33
C TYR A 122 5.41 7.39 12.75
N GLU A 123 6.41 6.76 12.17
CA GLU A 123 7.53 7.46 11.55
C GLU A 123 7.68 6.98 10.11
N LEU A 124 7.76 7.93 9.18
CA LEU A 124 7.95 7.64 7.77
C LEU A 124 9.40 7.27 7.51
N PRO A 125 9.67 6.34 6.57
CA PRO A 125 11.03 6.12 6.08
C PRO A 125 11.58 7.39 5.43
N GLU A 126 12.91 7.50 5.36
CA GLU A 126 13.56 8.62 4.71
C GLU A 126 13.11 8.76 3.25
N GLY A 127 12.81 9.99 2.84
CA GLY A 127 12.36 10.29 1.49
C GLY A 127 10.86 10.14 1.25
N PHE A 128 10.12 9.67 2.24
CA PHE A 128 8.66 9.50 2.13
C PHE A 128 7.91 10.69 2.70
N LYS A 129 6.70 10.88 2.17
CA LYS A 129 5.73 11.88 2.66
C LYS A 129 4.41 11.20 2.95
N SER A 130 3.64 11.75 3.90
CA SER A 130 2.27 11.30 4.12
C SER A 130 1.40 11.75 2.96
N ALA A 131 0.63 10.83 2.39
CA ALA A 131 -0.26 11.10 1.26
C ALA A 131 -1.73 11.11 1.65
N ALA A 132 -2.08 10.65 2.84
CA ALA A 132 -3.45 10.63 3.34
C ALA A 132 -3.46 10.48 4.86
N HIS A 133 -4.54 10.96 5.49
CA HIS A 133 -4.71 10.82 6.93
C HIS A 133 -6.19 10.78 7.31
N THR A 134 -6.46 10.20 8.49
CA THR A 134 -7.77 10.26 9.16
C THR A 134 -7.59 11.00 10.49
N ASP A 135 -8.70 11.19 11.23
CA ASP A 135 -8.64 11.83 12.56
C ASP A 135 -7.75 11.06 13.54
N SER A 136 -7.67 9.74 13.41
CA SER A 136 -6.93 8.87 14.32
C SER A 136 -5.68 8.25 13.70
N CYS A 137 -5.44 8.43 12.40
CA CYS A 137 -4.30 7.85 11.69
C CYS A 137 -3.59 8.94 10.89
N PRO A 138 -2.44 9.45 11.36
CA PRO A 138 -1.73 10.53 10.66
C PRO A 138 -1.09 10.09 9.35
N VAL A 139 -0.85 8.79 9.17
CA VAL A 139 -0.30 8.24 7.94
C VAL A 139 -1.22 7.12 7.46
N ALA A 140 -2.28 7.49 6.75
CA ALA A 140 -3.16 6.53 6.09
C ALA A 140 -2.63 6.13 4.73
N ALA A 141 -1.71 6.92 4.15
CA ALA A 141 -0.96 6.59 2.94
C ALA A 141 0.38 7.32 2.97
N MET A 142 1.36 6.76 2.28
CA MET A 142 2.68 7.37 2.15
C MET A 142 3.22 7.17 0.72
N TYR A 143 4.15 8.02 0.31
CA TYR A 143 4.72 7.90 -1.03
C TYR A 143 6.11 8.49 -1.11
N ASN A 144 6.87 7.97 -2.08
CA ASN A 144 8.16 8.48 -2.52
C ASN A 144 8.16 8.47 -4.03
N GLU A 145 7.88 9.62 -4.67
CA GLU A 145 7.76 9.72 -6.13
C GLU A 145 9.07 9.39 -6.83
N ALA A 146 10.20 9.83 -6.27
CA ALA A 146 11.50 9.60 -6.89
C ALA A 146 11.83 8.11 -7.00
N ALA A 147 11.45 7.31 -5.99
CA ALA A 147 11.66 5.87 -5.98
C ALA A 147 10.47 5.09 -6.55
N LYS A 148 9.36 5.76 -6.88
CA LYS A 148 8.10 5.16 -7.35
C LYS A 148 7.54 4.15 -6.36
N LEU A 149 7.59 4.48 -5.08
CA LEU A 149 7.06 3.67 -3.99
C LEU A 149 5.84 4.36 -3.39
N TYR A 150 4.74 3.60 -3.28
CA TYR A 150 3.46 4.10 -2.79
C TYR A 150 2.86 3.08 -1.83
N GLY A 151 2.13 3.56 -0.83
CA GLY A 151 1.45 2.68 0.09
C GLY A 151 0.20 3.31 0.67
N MET A 152 -0.80 2.49 0.97
CA MET A 152 -2.04 2.91 1.60
C MET A 152 -2.47 1.89 2.65
N GLN A 153 -3.01 2.40 3.76
CA GLN A 153 -3.48 1.56 4.86
C GLN A 153 -4.88 1.01 4.60
N PHE A 154 -5.67 1.70 3.81
CA PHE A 154 -7.03 1.31 3.46
C PHE A 154 -7.04 0.37 2.24
N HIS A 155 -8.22 -0.21 1.97
CA HIS A 155 -8.40 -1.19 0.90
C HIS A 155 -9.05 -0.56 -0.32
N PRO A 156 -8.31 -0.26 -1.40
CA PRO A 156 -8.90 0.36 -2.61
C PRO A 156 -9.71 -0.63 -3.45
N GLU A 157 -9.51 -1.93 -3.26
CA GLU A 157 -10.13 -2.97 -4.07
C GLU A 157 -11.61 -3.22 -3.71
N VAL A 158 -12.05 -2.79 -2.53
CA VAL A 158 -13.42 -3.03 -2.06
C VAL A 158 -14.35 -1.85 -2.41
N THR A 159 -15.64 -2.15 -2.57
CA THR A 159 -16.64 -1.14 -2.96
C THR A 159 -16.87 -0.07 -1.89
N LEU A 160 -16.56 -0.35 -0.62
CA LEU A 160 -16.69 0.61 0.47
C LEU A 160 -15.67 1.76 0.40
N THR A 161 -14.59 1.60 -0.36
CA THR A 161 -13.62 2.67 -0.60
C THR A 161 -14.03 3.43 -1.85
N GLU A 162 -14.32 4.72 -1.69
CA GLU A 162 -14.67 5.59 -2.81
C GLU A 162 -13.45 5.81 -3.69
N ASN A 163 -13.64 5.82 -5.01
CA ASN A 163 -12.58 6.04 -6.00
C ASN A 163 -11.43 5.02 -5.93
N GLY A 164 -11.64 3.86 -5.29
CA GLY A 164 -10.58 2.85 -5.12
C GLY A 164 -10.03 2.33 -6.44
N THR A 165 -10.90 2.05 -7.41
CA THR A 165 -10.46 1.59 -8.73
C THR A 165 -9.63 2.66 -9.46
N ALA A 166 -10.00 3.93 -9.32
CA ALA A 166 -9.22 5.03 -9.90
C ALA A 166 -7.83 5.14 -9.27
N MET A 167 -7.71 4.87 -7.96
CA MET A 167 -6.42 4.84 -7.27
C MET A 167 -5.52 3.74 -7.83
N ILE A 168 -6.06 2.54 -8.03
CA ILE A 168 -5.32 1.42 -8.62
C ILE A 168 -4.92 1.77 -10.05
N ARG A 169 -5.83 2.34 -10.84
CA ARG A 169 -5.52 2.77 -12.20
C ARG A 169 -4.41 3.80 -12.26
N ASN A 170 -4.39 4.76 -11.34
CA ASN A 170 -3.34 5.77 -11.25
C ASN A 170 -1.98 5.14 -11.00
N PHE A 171 -1.92 4.07 -10.23
CA PHE A 171 -0.67 3.32 -10.03
C PHE A 171 -0.25 2.59 -11.31
N LEU A 172 -1.21 2.00 -12.04
CA LEU A 172 -0.93 1.17 -13.23
C LEU A 172 -0.49 2.01 -14.43
N TYR A 173 -0.89 3.22 -14.51
CA TYR A 173 -0.60 4.15 -15.59
C TYR A 173 0.10 5.41 -15.07
#